data_ffc9cec09845eabf0e1a272b6a370335
#
_entry.id   ffc9cec09845eabf0e1a272b6a370335
#
_cell.length_a   1.000
_cell.length_b   1.000
_cell.length_c   1.000
_cell.angle_alpha   90.00
_cell.angle_beta   90.00
_cell.angle_gamma   90.00
#
_symmetry.space_group_name_H-M   'P 1'
#
loop_
_entity.id
_entity.type
_entity.pdbx_description
1 polymer ?
#
loop_
_entity_poly.entity_id
_entity_poly.type
_entity_poly.pdbx_seq_one_letter_code
_entity_poly.pdbx_strand_id
1 'polypeptide(L)' 'VDYAAQKEQAREQRKKLKQIEQIEAEIKLLEDRQKLIEGKLASPDSVDDINALSAEYEHTKRLVEQKMYEWEILNS' A
#
# COMPACT_ATOMS: atom_id res chain seq x y z
N VAL A 1 -21.65 18.53 -28.94
CA VAL A 1 -20.71 18.24 -27.85
C VAL A 1 -21.49 17.95 -26.57
N ASP A 2 -21.32 16.78 -26.01
CA ASP A 2 -21.98 16.40 -24.79
C ASP A 2 -21.16 16.92 -23.59
N TYR A 3 -21.54 18.07 -23.10
CA TYR A 3 -20.87 18.74 -21.99
C TYR A 3 -20.98 17.94 -20.68
N ALA A 4 -22.11 17.28 -20.46
CA ALA A 4 -22.35 16.46 -19.29
C ALA A 4 -21.45 15.23 -19.27
N ALA A 5 -21.22 14.58 -20.42
CA ALA A 5 -20.34 13.43 -20.54
C ALA A 5 -18.88 13.79 -20.28
N GLN A 6 -18.42 14.95 -20.77
CA GLN A 6 -17.07 15.43 -20.51
C GLN A 6 -16.86 15.73 -19.03
N LYS A 7 -17.83 16.34 -18.39
CA LYS A 7 -17.79 16.64 -16.96
C LYS A 7 -17.75 15.35 -16.13
N GLU A 8 -18.52 14.35 -16.53
CA GLU A 8 -18.55 13.05 -15.88
C GLU A 8 -17.20 12.33 -16.00
N GLN A 9 -16.60 12.33 -17.18
CA GLN A 9 -15.28 11.74 -17.40
C GLN A 9 -14.19 12.41 -16.55
N ALA A 10 -14.23 13.74 -16.48
CA ALA A 10 -13.27 14.48 -15.65
C ALA A 10 -13.42 14.15 -14.17
N ARG A 11 -14.65 13.97 -13.71
CA ARG A 11 -14.93 13.58 -12.33
C ARG A 11 -14.41 12.17 -12.04
N GLU A 12 -14.65 11.24 -12.95
CA GLU A 12 -14.18 9.85 -12.85
C GLU A 12 -12.66 9.77 -12.79
N GLN A 13 -11.97 10.52 -13.64
CA GLN A 13 -10.51 10.57 -13.66
C GLN A 13 -9.95 11.14 -12.35
N ARG A 14 -10.55 12.21 -11.82
CA ARG A 14 -10.11 12.78 -10.53
C ARG A 14 -10.31 11.81 -9.39
N LYS A 15 -11.42 11.09 -9.39
CA LYS A 15 -11.71 10.05 -8.39
C LYS A 15 -10.67 8.94 -8.45
N LYS A 16 -10.34 8.50 -9.66
CA LYS A 16 -9.34 7.46 -9.90
C LYS A 16 -7.97 7.89 -9.40
N LEU A 17 -7.56 9.14 -9.69
CA LEU A 17 -6.28 9.68 -9.23
C LEU A 17 -6.20 9.72 -7.70
N LYS A 18 -7.28 10.10 -7.03
CA LYS A 18 -7.33 10.10 -5.57
C LYS A 18 -7.17 8.69 -5.00
N GLN A 19 -7.79 7.70 -5.63
CA GLN A 19 -7.67 6.30 -5.22
C GLN A 19 -6.23 5.82 -5.38
N ILE A 20 -5.57 6.17 -6.48
CA ILE A 20 -4.17 5.81 -6.74
C ILE A 20 -3.27 6.45 -5.67
N GLU A 21 -3.45 7.73 -5.39
CA GLU A 21 -2.67 8.44 -4.37
C GLU A 21 -2.83 7.80 -2.99
N GLN A 22 -4.06 7.41 -2.65
CA GLN A 22 -4.34 6.77 -1.37
C GLN A 22 -3.64 5.41 -1.27
N ILE A 23 -3.70 4.60 -2.33
CA ILE A 23 -3.04 3.29 -2.37
C ILE A 23 -1.53 3.46 -2.28
N GLU A 24 -0.95 4.43 -3.00
CA GLU A 24 0.48 4.72 -2.93
C GLU A 24 0.92 5.12 -1.52
N ALA A 25 0.12 5.92 -0.82
CA ALA A 25 0.38 6.30 0.56
C ALA A 25 0.32 5.09 1.50
N GLU A 26 -0.65 4.20 1.30
CA GLU A 26 -0.79 2.97 2.08
C GLU A 26 0.40 2.03 1.84
N ILE A 27 0.84 1.88 0.59
CA ILE A 27 2.01 1.07 0.25
C ILE A 27 3.24 1.61 0.96
N LYS A 28 3.44 2.92 0.95
CA LYS A 28 4.58 3.54 1.62
C LYS A 28 4.59 3.26 3.11
N LEU A 29 3.45 3.40 3.78
CA LEU A 29 3.32 3.11 5.20
C LEU A 29 3.64 1.64 5.51
N LEU A 30 3.14 0.73 4.68
CA LEU A 30 3.40 -0.70 4.84
C LEU A 30 4.87 -1.04 4.60
N GLU A 31 5.49 -0.43 3.59
CA GLU A 31 6.92 -0.63 3.31
C GLU A 31 7.80 -0.08 4.43
N ASP A 32 7.45 1.06 4.99
CA ASP A 32 8.14 1.62 6.16
C ASP A 32 8.03 0.68 7.35
N ARG A 33 6.85 0.08 7.55
CA ARG A 33 6.65 -0.92 8.59
C ARG A 33 7.50 -2.17 8.36
N GLN A 34 7.58 -2.65 7.11
CA GLN A 34 8.43 -3.77 6.75
C GLN A 34 9.90 -3.50 7.11
N LYS A 35 10.40 -2.31 6.78
CA LYS A 35 11.78 -1.92 7.08
C LYS A 35 12.05 -1.91 8.57
N LEU A 36 11.09 -1.43 9.35
CA LEU A 36 11.20 -1.40 10.81
C LEU A 36 11.31 -2.83 11.36
N ILE A 37 10.46 -3.73 10.87
CA ILE A 37 10.47 -5.14 11.30
C ILE A 37 11.77 -5.82 10.86
N GLU A 38 12.23 -5.57 9.63
CA GLU A 38 13.51 -6.09 9.13
C GLU A 38 14.67 -5.68 10.02
N GLY A 39 14.67 -4.41 10.44
CA GLY A 39 15.70 -3.91 11.37
C GLY A 39 15.69 -4.64 12.70
N LYS A 40 14.50 -4.90 13.25
CA LYS A 40 14.37 -5.65 14.51
C LYS A 40 14.76 -7.11 14.36
N LEU A 41 14.45 -7.73 13.21
CA LEU A 41 14.83 -9.11 12.94
C LEU A 41 16.34 -9.26 12.72
N ALA A 42 16.98 -8.26 12.12
CA ALA A 42 18.43 -8.27 11.88
C ALA A 42 19.23 -8.08 13.17
N SER A 43 18.69 -7.31 14.13
CA SER A 43 19.34 -7.04 15.41
C SER A 43 18.28 -7.03 16.52
N PRO A 44 17.77 -8.21 16.92
CA PRO A 44 16.67 -8.28 17.88
C PRO A 44 17.11 -7.87 19.27
N ASP A 45 16.22 -7.14 19.94
CA ASP A 45 16.36 -6.81 21.34
C ASP A 45 15.92 -8.00 22.19
N SER A 46 16.37 -8.05 23.46
CA SER A 46 16.03 -9.15 24.36
C SER A 46 14.51 -9.23 24.66
N VAL A 47 13.79 -8.14 24.46
CA VAL A 47 12.34 -8.07 24.66
C VAL A 47 11.54 -8.41 23.41
N ASP A 48 12.20 -8.57 22.25
CA ASP A 48 11.52 -8.85 20.99
C ASP A 48 11.11 -10.31 20.88
N ASP A 49 9.89 -10.54 20.42
CA ASP A 49 9.38 -11.87 20.08
C ASP A 49 9.63 -12.09 18.58
N ILE A 50 10.65 -12.88 18.27
CA ILE A 50 11.05 -13.16 16.89
C ILE A 50 9.93 -13.84 16.10
N ASN A 51 9.18 -14.74 16.72
CA ASN A 51 8.07 -15.41 16.07
C ASN A 51 6.95 -14.43 15.70
N ALA A 52 6.61 -13.54 16.62
CA ALA A 52 5.61 -12.50 16.38
C ALA A 52 6.07 -11.53 15.30
N LEU A 53 7.34 -11.12 15.33
CA LEU A 53 7.92 -10.23 14.32
C LEU A 53 7.92 -10.86 12.93
N SER A 54 8.28 -12.14 12.83
CA SER A 54 8.27 -12.87 11.58
C SER A 54 6.85 -13.00 11.01
N ALA A 55 5.87 -13.28 11.85
CA ALA A 55 4.47 -13.35 11.43
C ALA A 55 3.96 -11.98 10.95
N GLU A 56 4.31 -10.91 11.65
CA GLU A 56 3.96 -9.54 11.26
C GLU A 56 4.61 -9.16 9.93
N TYR A 57 5.87 -9.54 9.73
CA TYR A 57 6.57 -9.31 8.48
C TYR A 57 5.86 -9.96 7.30
N GLU A 58 5.51 -11.24 7.43
CA GLU A 58 4.80 -11.98 6.38
C GLU A 58 3.43 -11.37 6.10
N HIS A 59 2.70 -10.98 7.14
CA HIS A 59 1.40 -10.35 6.99
C HIS A 59 1.52 -9.01 6.24
N THR A 60 2.48 -8.18 6.64
CA THR A 60 2.72 -6.88 6.00
C THR A 60 3.13 -7.04 4.54
N LYS A 61 3.98 -8.05 4.26
CA LYS A 61 4.39 -8.37 2.89
C LYS A 61 3.19 -8.70 2.00
N ARG A 62 2.26 -9.51 2.50
CA ARG A 62 1.04 -9.84 1.75
C ARG A 62 0.17 -8.63 1.50
N LEU A 63 0.05 -7.74 2.48
CA LEU A 63 -0.71 -6.51 2.33
C LEU A 63 -0.09 -5.61 1.25
N VAL A 64 1.24 -5.49 1.21
CA VAL A 64 1.94 -4.73 0.17
C VAL A 64 1.63 -5.33 -1.21
N GLU A 65 1.71 -6.64 -1.34
CA GLU A 65 1.43 -7.33 -2.61
C GLU A 65 -0.01 -7.07 -3.08
N GLN A 66 -0.98 -7.13 -2.16
CA GLN A 66 -2.38 -6.85 -2.47
C GLN A 66 -2.58 -5.41 -2.93
N LYS A 67 -1.94 -4.44 -2.24
CA LYS A 67 -2.03 -3.03 -2.59
C LYS A 67 -1.37 -2.73 -3.93
N MET A 68 -0.25 -3.37 -4.22
CA MET A 68 0.43 -3.24 -5.51
C MET A 68 -0.43 -3.79 -6.65
N TYR A 69 -1.14 -4.88 -6.42
CA TYR A 69 -2.08 -5.44 -7.39
C TYR A 69 -3.22 -4.46 -7.66
N GLU A 70 -3.81 -3.89 -6.62
CA GLU A 70 -4.85 -2.87 -6.75
C GLU A 70 -4.34 -1.65 -7.53
N TRP A 71 -3.12 -1.22 -7.23
CA TRP A 71 -2.46 -0.12 -7.92
C TRP A 71 -2.31 -0.40 -9.41
N GLU A 72 -1.87 -1.59 -9.77
CA GLU A 72 -1.72 -2.00 -11.17
C GLU A 72 -3.07 -1.97 -11.90
N ILE A 73 -4.12 -2.49 -11.28
CA ILE A 73 -5.46 -2.47 -11.86
C ILE A 73 -5.92 -1.03 -12.13
N LEU A 74 -5.70 -0.12 -11.18
CA LEU A 74 -6.10 1.27 -11.33
C LEU A 74 -5.29 2.01 -12.39
N ASN A 75 -4.04 1.60 -12.64
CA ASN A 75 -3.16 2.23 -13.62
C ASN A 75 -3.20 1.56 -15.00
N SER A 76 -3.96 0.52 -15.15
CA SER A 76 -4.09 -0.19 -16.44
C SER A 76 -5.15 0.43 -17.36
#